data_78ddd2aa0da4e1d9890fff4e81292ff2
#
_entry.id   78ddd2aa0da4e1d9890fff4e81292ff2
#
_cell.length_a   1.000
_cell.length_b   1.000
_cell.length_c   1.000
_cell.angle_alpha   90.00
_cell.angle_beta   90.00
_cell.angle_gamma   90.00
#
_symmetry.space_group_name_H-M   'P 1'
#
loop_
_entity.id
_entity.type
_entity.pdbx_description
1 polymer ?
#
loop_
_entity_poly.entity_id
_entity_poly.type
_entity_poly.pdbx_seq_one_letter_code
_entity_poly.pdbx_strand_id
1 'polypeptide(L)'
;YVFGSLGFENFTAQVSVRDPENPDKYIGDVENWEKAEQAIINAAEDKGLDFVIETGEAAFYGPKLDFMVKDALGRNWQLGTIQVDYNLPERFDLTYKGSDNQLHRPVMIHRAPFGSMERFIAVLLEHTAGKFPLWLTPEQVIILPISEKYQIYAEKVLHLIENSEIRALVD
;
A
#
# COMPACT_ATOMS: atom_id res chain seq x y z
N TYR A 1 6.32 -4.44 4.99
CA TYR A 1 5.53 -4.44 6.25
C TYR A 1 4.06 -4.80 5.99
N VAL A 2 3.29 -3.99 5.19
CA VAL A 2 1.84 -4.19 4.98
C VAL A 2 1.52 -5.61 4.51
N PHE A 3 2.14 -6.09 3.43
CA PHE A 3 1.89 -7.43 2.91
C PHE A 3 2.26 -8.53 3.90
N GLY A 4 3.41 -8.40 4.58
CA GLY A 4 3.82 -9.37 5.61
C GLY A 4 2.85 -9.42 6.79
N SER A 5 2.28 -8.27 7.22
CA SER A 5 1.27 -8.23 8.29
C SER A 5 -0.04 -8.93 7.92
N LEU A 6 -0.31 -9.09 6.63
CA LEU A 6 -1.49 -9.75 6.08
C LEU A 6 -1.21 -11.19 5.60
N GLY A 7 0.04 -11.66 5.81
CA GLY A 7 0.46 -13.01 5.45
C GLY A 7 0.78 -13.22 3.98
N PHE A 8 0.90 -12.16 3.19
CA PHE A 8 1.38 -12.27 1.80
C PHE A 8 2.90 -12.47 1.80
N GLU A 9 3.34 -13.68 1.50
CA GLU A 9 4.75 -14.03 1.36
C GLU A 9 5.21 -14.06 -0.11
N ASN A 10 4.27 -14.30 -1.03
CA ASN A 10 4.53 -14.47 -2.45
C ASN A 10 4.21 -13.18 -3.23
N PHE A 11 5.06 -12.17 -3.10
CA PHE A 11 4.97 -10.98 -3.95
C PHE A 11 6.31 -10.73 -4.63
N THR A 12 6.26 -10.16 -5.83
CA THR A 12 7.41 -9.64 -6.56
C THR A 12 7.28 -8.12 -6.68
N ALA A 13 8.40 -7.44 -6.67
CA ALA A 13 8.43 -6.01 -6.95
C ALA A 13 8.69 -5.80 -8.46
N GLN A 14 8.07 -4.77 -9.03
CA GLN A 14 8.29 -4.35 -10.41
C GLN A 14 8.67 -2.88 -10.39
N VAL A 15 9.88 -2.57 -10.88
CA VAL A 15 10.33 -1.20 -11.09
C VAL A 15 9.95 -0.81 -12.51
N SER A 16 8.98 0.09 -12.63
CA SER A 16 8.47 0.57 -13.91
C SER A 16 9.16 1.88 -14.28
N VAL A 17 9.95 1.85 -15.34
CA VAL A 17 10.73 2.97 -15.85
C VAL A 17 10.15 3.51 -17.15
N ARG A 18 10.58 4.71 -17.57
CA ARG A 18 10.15 5.32 -18.83
C ARG A 18 10.62 4.49 -20.03
N ASP A 19 9.92 4.68 -21.14
CA ASP A 19 10.29 4.14 -22.45
C ASP A 19 11.15 5.17 -23.20
N PRO A 20 12.44 4.91 -23.42
CA PRO A 20 13.30 5.84 -24.12
C PRO A 20 12.96 6.02 -25.60
N GLU A 21 12.22 5.08 -26.20
CA GLU A 21 11.75 5.17 -27.59
C GLU A 21 10.49 6.05 -27.74
N ASN A 22 9.79 6.33 -26.64
CA ASN A 22 8.57 7.13 -26.61
C ASN A 22 8.65 8.27 -25.58
N PRO A 23 9.61 9.20 -25.71
CA PRO A 23 9.84 10.25 -24.71
C PRO A 23 8.65 11.20 -24.53
N ASP A 24 7.84 11.40 -25.58
CA ASP A 24 6.68 12.30 -25.56
C ASP A 24 5.56 11.86 -24.61
N LYS A 25 5.59 10.61 -24.13
CA LYS A 25 4.66 10.13 -23.11
C LYS A 25 4.93 10.71 -21.70
N TYR A 26 6.10 11.28 -21.49
CA TYR A 26 6.60 11.62 -20.15
C TYR A 26 6.82 13.12 -20.04
N ILE A 27 6.44 13.69 -18.91
CA ILE A 27 6.64 15.12 -18.63
C ILE A 27 7.93 15.35 -17.84
N GLY A 28 8.45 16.57 -17.90
CA GLY A 28 9.65 17.01 -17.15
C GLY A 28 10.94 16.74 -17.90
N ASP A 29 12.05 17.02 -17.24
CA ASP A 29 13.36 16.89 -17.82
C ASP A 29 14.01 15.52 -17.58
N VAL A 30 14.97 15.17 -18.43
CA VAL A 30 15.65 13.87 -18.40
C VAL A 30 16.42 13.65 -17.09
N GLU A 31 17.02 14.70 -16.54
CA GLU A 31 17.83 14.61 -15.32
C GLU A 31 16.98 14.23 -14.11
N ASN A 32 15.79 14.80 -13.98
CA ASN A 32 14.84 14.45 -12.92
C ASN A 32 14.35 13.01 -13.05
N TRP A 33 14.13 12.54 -14.28
CA TRP A 33 13.78 11.15 -14.53
C TRP A 33 14.89 10.18 -14.14
N GLU A 34 16.13 10.45 -14.52
CA GLU A 34 17.28 9.62 -14.16
C GLU A 34 17.46 9.53 -12.63
N LYS A 35 17.31 10.65 -11.93
CA LYS A 35 17.33 10.69 -10.46
C LYS A 35 16.22 9.86 -9.84
N ALA A 36 14.99 9.98 -10.36
CA ALA A 36 13.83 9.28 -9.84
C ALA A 36 13.93 7.76 -10.06
N GLU A 37 14.30 7.34 -11.27
CA GLU A 37 14.49 5.94 -11.64
C GLU A 37 15.58 5.30 -10.78
N GLN A 38 16.74 5.96 -10.65
CA GLN A 38 17.82 5.45 -9.81
C GLN A 38 17.42 5.39 -8.33
N ALA A 39 16.69 6.37 -7.83
CA ALA A 39 16.24 6.38 -6.44
C ALA A 39 15.31 5.20 -6.12
N ILE A 40 14.40 4.84 -7.02
CA ILE A 40 13.50 3.68 -6.85
C ILE A 40 14.29 2.37 -6.93
N ILE A 41 15.22 2.23 -7.88
CA ILE A 41 16.07 1.04 -8.02
C ILE A 41 16.89 0.85 -6.73
N ASN A 42 17.61 1.88 -6.29
CA ASN A 42 18.39 1.83 -5.06
C ASN A 42 17.53 1.45 -3.84
N ALA A 43 16.32 2.01 -3.74
CA ALA A 43 15.42 1.69 -2.64
C ALA A 43 14.95 0.22 -2.66
N ALA A 44 14.75 -0.35 -3.84
CA ALA A 44 14.40 -1.77 -3.98
C ALA A 44 15.59 -2.68 -3.60
N GLU A 45 16.80 -2.34 -4.03
CA GLU A 45 18.04 -3.04 -3.67
C GLU A 45 18.33 -2.97 -2.18
N ASP A 46 18.27 -1.78 -1.57
CA ASP A 46 18.51 -1.55 -0.14
C ASP A 46 17.53 -2.34 0.75
N LYS A 47 16.33 -2.60 0.25
CA LYS A 47 15.32 -3.44 0.94
C LYS A 47 15.46 -4.91 0.62
N GLY A 48 16.39 -5.32 -0.23
CA GLY A 48 16.58 -6.70 -0.64
C GLY A 48 15.36 -7.29 -1.32
N LEU A 49 14.62 -6.46 -2.09
CA LEU A 49 13.44 -6.93 -2.81
C LEU A 49 13.86 -7.76 -4.03
N ASP A 50 13.15 -8.86 -4.26
CA ASP A 50 13.18 -9.53 -5.56
C ASP A 50 12.36 -8.72 -6.54
N PHE A 51 13.02 -8.09 -7.53
CA PHE A 51 12.36 -7.18 -8.47
C PHE A 51 12.81 -7.36 -9.91
N VAL A 52 11.91 -6.98 -10.82
CA VAL A 52 12.17 -6.87 -12.25
C VAL A 52 12.04 -5.41 -12.69
N ILE A 53 12.76 -5.04 -13.75
CA ILE A 53 12.64 -3.71 -14.37
C ILE A 53 11.79 -3.85 -15.63
N GLU A 54 10.70 -3.07 -15.69
CA GLU A 54 9.78 -3.02 -16.84
C GLU A 54 9.84 -1.63 -17.49
N THR A 55 10.26 -1.63 -18.73
CA THR A 55 10.40 -0.40 -19.53
C THR A 55 9.05 -0.03 -20.15
N GLY A 56 8.69 1.24 -20.10
CA GLY A 56 7.46 1.75 -20.69
C GLY A 56 6.23 1.75 -19.77
N GLU A 57 6.34 1.16 -18.58
CA GLU A 57 5.26 1.02 -17.62
C GLU A 57 5.23 2.14 -16.55
N ALA A 58 6.15 3.10 -16.61
CA ALA A 58 6.14 4.27 -15.74
C ALA A 58 4.88 5.12 -15.93
N ALA A 59 4.47 5.84 -14.88
CA ALA A 59 3.47 6.89 -15.02
C ALA A 59 4.06 8.06 -15.82
N PHE A 60 3.21 8.88 -16.46
CA PHE A 60 3.68 10.00 -17.27
C PHE A 60 4.49 11.04 -16.49
N TYR A 61 4.36 11.07 -15.16
CA TYR A 61 5.00 12.03 -14.26
C TYR A 61 6.16 11.45 -13.43
N GLY A 62 6.34 10.13 -13.41
CA GLY A 62 7.41 9.52 -12.63
C GLY A 62 7.44 8.00 -12.68
N PRO A 63 8.59 7.40 -12.32
CA PRO A 63 8.74 5.96 -12.22
C PRO A 63 7.96 5.39 -11.05
N LYS A 64 7.69 4.07 -11.08
CA LYS A 64 6.91 3.35 -10.09
C LYS A 64 7.66 2.13 -9.56
N LEU A 65 7.40 1.83 -8.29
CA LEU A 65 7.66 0.53 -7.68
C LEU A 65 6.30 -0.12 -7.38
N ASP A 66 5.94 -1.09 -8.19
CA ASP A 66 4.69 -1.82 -8.08
C ASP A 66 4.91 -3.15 -7.34
N PHE A 67 3.95 -3.53 -6.51
CA PHE A 67 3.95 -4.80 -5.79
C PHE A 67 2.92 -5.75 -6.40
N MET A 68 3.42 -6.81 -7.02
CA MET A 68 2.63 -7.82 -7.72
C MET A 68 2.43 -9.03 -6.82
N VAL A 69 1.18 -9.34 -6.51
CA VAL A 69 0.81 -10.48 -5.67
C VAL A 69 0.09 -11.51 -6.54
N LYS A 70 0.39 -12.79 -6.31
CA LYS A 70 -0.33 -13.89 -6.96
C LYS A 70 -1.55 -14.29 -6.15
N ASP A 71 -2.69 -14.41 -6.82
CA ASP A 71 -3.88 -14.99 -6.21
C ASP A 71 -3.79 -16.53 -6.11
N ALA A 72 -4.84 -17.16 -5.56
CA ALA A 72 -4.91 -18.60 -5.40
C ALA A 72 -4.84 -19.39 -6.72
N LEU A 73 -5.16 -18.77 -7.84
CA LEU A 73 -5.09 -19.35 -9.19
C LEU A 73 -3.77 -19.02 -9.92
N GLY A 74 -2.84 -18.31 -9.27
CA GLY A 74 -1.56 -17.91 -9.85
C GLY A 74 -1.61 -16.68 -10.75
N ARG A 75 -2.73 -15.94 -10.79
CA ARG A 75 -2.83 -14.69 -11.55
C ARG A 75 -2.14 -13.56 -10.81
N ASN A 76 -1.40 -12.72 -11.52
CA ASN A 76 -0.72 -11.57 -10.95
C ASN A 76 -1.69 -10.38 -10.78
N TRP A 77 -1.65 -9.76 -9.59
CA TRP A 77 -2.40 -8.57 -9.26
C TRP A 77 -1.48 -7.48 -8.74
N GLN A 78 -1.49 -6.33 -9.37
CA GLN A 78 -0.87 -5.14 -8.80
C GLN A 78 -1.72 -4.64 -7.63
N LEU A 79 -1.18 -4.73 -6.41
CA LEU A 79 -1.87 -4.30 -5.20
C LEU A 79 -1.32 -2.99 -4.66
N GLY A 80 -0.02 -2.84 -4.58
CA GLY A 80 0.58 -1.63 -4.03
C GLY A 80 1.45 -0.90 -5.03
N THR A 81 1.60 0.41 -4.86
CA THR A 81 2.45 1.24 -5.69
C THR A 81 3.11 2.34 -4.86
N ILE A 82 4.39 2.60 -5.15
CA ILE A 82 5.13 3.77 -4.70
C ILE A 82 5.67 4.47 -5.94
N GLN A 83 5.53 5.80 -6.01
CA GLN A 83 5.98 6.59 -7.15
C GLN A 83 6.81 7.75 -6.66
N VAL A 84 7.90 8.05 -7.36
CA VAL A 84 8.75 9.22 -7.11
C VAL A 84 8.50 10.26 -8.18
N ASP A 85 8.16 11.46 -7.76
CA ASP A 85 7.69 12.52 -8.64
C ASP A 85 8.42 13.83 -8.34
N TYR A 86 9.25 14.25 -9.27
CA TYR A 86 9.91 15.55 -9.27
C TYR A 86 9.13 16.60 -10.07
N ASN A 87 8.20 16.19 -10.91
CA ASN A 87 7.55 17.02 -11.90
C ASN A 87 6.37 17.82 -11.35
N LEU A 88 5.47 17.19 -10.57
CA LEU A 88 4.33 17.89 -9.99
C LEU A 88 4.73 18.97 -8.98
N PRO A 89 5.73 18.76 -8.10
CA PRO A 89 6.21 19.83 -7.24
C PRO A 89 6.70 21.07 -8.00
N GLU A 90 7.31 20.89 -9.16
CA GLU A 90 7.72 21.99 -10.03
C GLU A 90 6.51 22.69 -10.66
N ARG A 91 5.57 21.94 -11.23
CA ARG A 91 4.37 22.46 -11.85
C ARG A 91 3.45 23.24 -10.89
N PHE A 92 3.40 22.81 -9.62
CA PHE A 92 2.65 23.49 -8.57
C PHE A 92 3.45 24.58 -7.84
N ASP A 93 4.68 24.81 -8.27
CA ASP A 93 5.62 25.76 -7.62
C ASP A 93 5.76 25.55 -6.10
N LEU A 94 5.81 24.30 -5.70
CA LEU A 94 5.94 23.94 -4.28
C LEU A 94 7.36 24.22 -3.81
N THR A 95 7.50 24.88 -2.65
CA THR A 95 8.79 25.10 -2.01
C THR A 95 8.70 24.86 -0.51
N TYR A 96 9.84 24.50 0.08
CA TYR A 96 10.00 24.44 1.52
C TYR A 96 11.28 25.15 1.94
N LYS A 97 11.34 25.61 3.19
CA LYS A 97 12.52 26.24 3.76
C LYS A 97 13.43 25.16 4.37
N GLY A 98 14.62 25.01 3.81
CA GLY A 98 15.61 24.06 4.28
C GLY A 98 16.32 24.50 5.57
N SER A 99 17.16 23.62 6.13
CA SER A 99 18.00 23.92 7.31
C SER A 99 19.05 25.00 7.06
N ASP A 100 19.39 25.24 5.80
CA ASP A 100 20.24 26.32 5.30
C ASP A 100 19.52 27.66 5.16
N ASN A 101 18.25 27.73 5.56
CA ASN A 101 17.38 28.89 5.46
C ASN A 101 17.06 29.35 4.02
N GLN A 102 17.33 28.51 3.01
CA GLN A 102 17.00 28.73 1.60
C GLN A 102 15.71 28.00 1.23
N LEU A 103 15.11 28.42 0.10
CA LEU A 103 13.96 27.75 -0.48
C LEU A 103 14.42 26.59 -1.38
N HIS A 104 13.86 25.43 -1.16
CA HIS A 104 14.13 24.22 -1.94
C HIS A 104 12.86 23.65 -2.55
N ARG A 105 13.00 22.97 -3.69
CA ARG A 105 11.92 22.18 -4.30
C ARG A 105 11.77 20.84 -3.59
N PRO A 106 10.59 20.46 -3.09
CA PRO A 106 10.37 19.13 -2.53
C PRO A 106 10.33 18.06 -3.60
N VAL A 107 10.52 16.81 -3.19
CA VAL A 107 10.17 15.63 -3.97
C VAL A 107 8.83 15.11 -3.46
N MET A 108 7.93 14.75 -4.37
CA MET A 108 6.66 14.13 -4.01
C MET A 108 6.77 12.61 -4.10
N ILE A 109 6.30 11.93 -3.07
CA ILE A 109 6.20 10.47 -3.06
C ILE A 109 4.73 10.10 -2.95
N HIS A 110 4.21 9.51 -4.03
CA HIS A 110 2.87 8.94 -4.03
C HIS A 110 2.93 7.52 -3.49
N ARG A 111 2.04 7.17 -2.58
CA ARG A 111 1.98 5.83 -2.00
C ARG A 111 0.54 5.33 -1.92
N ALA A 112 0.26 4.26 -2.63
CA ALA A 112 -1.00 3.53 -2.56
C ALA A 112 -0.71 2.10 -2.06
N PRO A 113 -0.73 1.83 -0.76
CA PRO A 113 -0.31 0.53 -0.21
C PRO A 113 -1.25 -0.61 -0.60
N PHE A 114 -2.49 -0.33 -0.91
CA PHE A 114 -3.51 -1.33 -1.27
C PHE A 114 -3.95 -1.25 -2.73
N GLY A 115 -3.58 -0.20 -3.46
CA GLY A 115 -4.13 0.09 -4.79
C GLY A 115 -5.64 0.33 -4.72
N SER A 116 -6.44 -0.46 -5.47
CA SER A 116 -7.90 -0.50 -5.32
C SER A 116 -8.28 -1.34 -4.11
N MET A 117 -9.10 -0.78 -3.20
CA MET A 117 -9.57 -1.50 -1.99
C MET A 117 -10.38 -2.73 -2.36
N GLU A 118 -11.21 -2.65 -3.40
CA GLU A 118 -12.05 -3.77 -3.85
C GLU A 118 -11.18 -4.93 -4.33
N ARG A 119 -10.16 -4.65 -5.15
CA ARG A 119 -9.21 -5.66 -5.63
C ARG A 119 -8.41 -6.25 -4.47
N PHE A 120 -7.94 -5.41 -3.58
CA PHE A 120 -7.17 -5.84 -2.41
C PHE A 120 -7.97 -6.76 -1.51
N ILE A 121 -9.22 -6.40 -1.19
CA ILE A 121 -10.11 -7.21 -0.37
C ILE A 121 -10.42 -8.55 -1.06
N ALA A 122 -10.66 -8.55 -2.37
CA ALA A 122 -10.91 -9.78 -3.13
C ALA A 122 -9.72 -10.75 -3.06
N VAL A 123 -8.50 -10.25 -3.30
CA VAL A 123 -7.28 -11.07 -3.24
C VAL A 123 -7.00 -11.54 -1.81
N LEU A 124 -7.26 -10.70 -0.80
CA LEU A 124 -7.10 -11.05 0.61
C LEU A 124 -8.10 -12.13 1.04
N LEU A 125 -9.36 -12.04 0.61
CA LEU A 125 -10.38 -13.07 0.86
C LEU A 125 -9.98 -14.42 0.27
N GLU A 126 -9.49 -14.44 -0.96
CA GLU A 126 -8.97 -15.65 -1.58
C GLU A 126 -7.74 -16.20 -0.83
N HIS A 127 -6.80 -15.33 -0.48
CA HIS A 127 -5.57 -15.70 0.22
C HIS A 127 -5.82 -16.35 1.58
N THR A 128 -6.76 -15.80 2.34
CA THR A 128 -7.10 -16.29 3.67
C THR A 128 -8.20 -17.37 3.66
N ALA A 129 -8.80 -17.65 2.49
CA ALA A 129 -10.02 -18.45 2.37
C ALA A 129 -11.14 -17.98 3.33
N GLY A 130 -11.24 -16.66 3.54
CA GLY A 130 -12.17 -16.02 4.47
C GLY A 130 -11.80 -16.13 5.95
N LYS A 131 -10.71 -16.80 6.29
CA LYS A 131 -10.21 -16.95 7.68
C LYS A 131 -9.24 -15.83 8.00
N PHE A 132 -9.75 -14.66 8.29
CA PHE A 132 -8.94 -13.50 8.63
C PHE A 132 -8.20 -13.68 9.97
N PRO A 133 -7.03 -13.05 10.13
CA PRO A 133 -6.45 -12.87 11.46
C PRO A 133 -7.42 -12.08 12.35
N LEU A 134 -7.40 -12.34 13.66
CA LEU A 134 -8.40 -11.81 14.59
C LEU A 134 -8.56 -10.28 14.50
N TRP A 135 -7.45 -9.55 14.36
CA TRP A 135 -7.44 -8.09 14.29
C TRP A 135 -8.18 -7.54 13.05
N LEU A 136 -8.32 -8.36 11.99
CA LEU A 136 -8.98 -8.00 10.73
C LEU A 136 -10.42 -8.54 10.66
N THR A 137 -10.78 -9.48 11.53
CA THR A 137 -12.12 -10.06 11.57
C THR A 137 -13.14 -8.99 11.96
N PRO A 138 -14.25 -8.80 11.19
CA PRO A 138 -15.27 -7.81 11.50
C PRO A 138 -15.86 -7.95 12.91
N GLU A 139 -16.22 -9.18 13.29
CA GLU A 139 -16.74 -9.55 14.61
C GLU A 139 -15.69 -10.40 15.32
N GLN A 140 -15.00 -9.81 16.31
CA GLN A 140 -13.91 -10.49 16.99
C GLN A 140 -14.37 -11.35 18.17
N VAL A 141 -15.46 -10.93 18.82
CA VAL A 141 -16.05 -11.60 19.97
C VAL A 141 -17.57 -11.56 19.87
N ILE A 142 -18.21 -12.72 20.09
CA ILE A 142 -19.65 -12.81 20.24
C ILE A 142 -19.94 -13.32 21.66
N ILE A 143 -20.77 -12.61 22.41
CA ILE A 143 -21.19 -12.95 23.75
C ILE A 143 -22.55 -13.63 23.66
N LEU A 144 -22.64 -14.86 24.10
CA LEU A 144 -23.87 -15.68 24.06
C LEU A 144 -24.41 -15.84 25.49
N PRO A 145 -25.39 -15.03 25.92
CA PRO A 145 -26.01 -15.22 27.22
C PRO A 145 -26.86 -16.51 27.26
N ILE A 146 -26.71 -17.30 28.32
CA ILE A 146 -27.38 -18.60 28.45
C ILE A 146 -28.90 -18.42 28.54
N SER A 147 -29.39 -17.29 29.04
CA SER A 147 -30.80 -16.92 29.10
C SER A 147 -30.95 -15.40 29.23
N GLU A 148 -32.15 -14.89 28.91
CA GLU A 148 -32.49 -13.46 28.98
C GLU A 148 -32.16 -12.80 30.34
N LYS A 149 -32.24 -13.54 31.44
CA LYS A 149 -31.92 -13.02 32.77
C LYS A 149 -30.46 -12.54 32.92
N TYR A 150 -29.55 -12.99 32.02
CA TYR A 150 -28.14 -12.61 32.00
C TYR A 150 -27.84 -11.52 31.00
N GLN A 151 -28.84 -11.01 30.29
CA GLN A 151 -28.65 -9.97 29.27
C GLN A 151 -27.89 -8.73 29.80
N ILE A 152 -28.33 -8.21 30.95
CA ILE A 152 -27.71 -7.03 31.59
C ILE A 152 -26.25 -7.29 31.95
N TYR A 153 -25.90 -8.53 32.30
CA TYR A 153 -24.51 -8.89 32.57
C TYR A 153 -23.70 -8.99 31.26
N ALA A 154 -24.29 -9.59 30.23
CA ALA A 154 -23.65 -9.67 28.91
C ALA A 154 -23.34 -8.28 28.33
N GLU A 155 -24.24 -7.32 28.46
CA GLU A 155 -24.04 -5.92 28.06
C GLU A 155 -22.90 -5.25 28.83
N LYS A 156 -22.75 -5.52 30.13
CA LYS A 156 -21.60 -5.02 30.91
C LYS A 156 -20.28 -5.62 30.40
N VAL A 157 -20.27 -6.89 30.06
CA VAL A 157 -19.09 -7.56 29.49
C VAL A 157 -18.77 -6.98 28.10
N LEU A 158 -19.80 -6.75 27.25
CA LEU A 158 -19.66 -6.09 25.97
C LEU A 158 -18.91 -4.75 26.11
N HIS A 159 -19.40 -3.87 26.98
CA HIS A 159 -18.77 -2.57 27.19
C HIS A 159 -17.30 -2.66 27.67
N LEU A 160 -16.96 -3.65 28.49
CA LEU A 160 -15.59 -3.85 28.93
C LEU A 160 -14.67 -4.27 27.77
N ILE A 161 -15.20 -5.12 26.86
CA ILE A 161 -14.47 -5.58 25.67
C ILE A 161 -14.30 -4.42 24.68
N GLU A 162 -15.36 -3.65 24.42
CA GLU A 162 -15.32 -2.49 23.51
C GLU A 162 -14.36 -1.40 24.00
N ASN A 163 -14.27 -1.17 25.33
CA ASN A 163 -13.31 -0.24 25.91
C ASN A 163 -11.83 -0.65 25.67
N SER A 164 -11.59 -1.90 25.27
CA SER A 164 -10.29 -2.40 24.88
C SER A 164 -10.08 -2.39 23.35
N GLU A 165 -10.91 -1.62 22.62
CA GLU A 165 -10.90 -1.50 21.14
C GLU A 165 -11.13 -2.84 20.41
N ILE A 166 -11.81 -3.77 21.06
CA ILE A 166 -12.18 -5.08 20.46
C ILE A 166 -13.63 -4.98 19.98
N ARG A 167 -13.86 -5.35 18.73
CA ARG A 167 -15.22 -5.40 18.14
C ARG A 167 -15.96 -6.60 18.67
N ALA A 168 -17.04 -6.34 19.40
CA ALA A 168 -17.84 -7.39 20.04
C ALA A 168 -19.33 -7.13 19.81
N LEU A 169 -20.12 -8.17 19.96
CA LEU A 169 -21.58 -8.08 19.99
C LEU A 169 -22.16 -9.08 21.01
N VAL A 170 -23.38 -8.84 21.43
CA VAL A 170 -24.21 -9.79 22.19
C VAL A 170 -25.27 -10.32 21.23
N ASP A 171 -25.42 -11.64 21.14
CA ASP A 171 -26.41 -12.34 20.30
C ASP A 171 -27.59 -12.84 21.15
#